data_3876bb0a537f06b7479978a60fdb4628
#
_entry.id   3876bb0a537f06b7479978a60fdb4628
#
_cell.length_a   1.000
_cell.length_b   1.000
_cell.length_c   1.000
_cell.angle_alpha   90.00
_cell.angle_beta   90.00
_cell.angle_gamma   90.00
#
_symmetry.space_group_name_H-M   'P 1'
#
loop_
_entity.id
_entity.type
_entity.pdbx_description
1 polymer ?
#
loop_
_entity_poly.entity_id
_entity_poly.type
_entity_poly.pdbx_seq_one_letter_code
_entity_poly.pdbx_strand_id
1 'polypeptide(L)'
;MTERTEPAAGSEHAVEARVVVVGAALLRDGRLLAARRSAPPELAGRWELPGGKVEPGEAPQDALVRELREELGVDAEPVERIPGEWPLRAPYVLWVWTARLPAGSAEPKPLQDHDELRWLTPAEIWDVDWLDQDVPAVREAAARLR
;
A
#
# COMPACT_ATOMS: atom_id res chain seq x y z
N MET A 1 -17.56 -10.41 -30.86
CA MET A 1 -17.46 -10.17 -31.06
C MET A 1 -17.12 -10.16 -30.85
N THR A 2 -17.08 -10.27 -30.32
CA THR A 2 -16.92 -10.16 -30.20
C THR A 2 -16.68 -10.43 -29.70
N GLU A 3 -16.73 -10.56 -29.27
CA GLU A 3 -16.70 -10.68 -29.04
C GLU A 3 -16.40 -10.94 -28.50
N ARG A 4 -16.57 -11.05 -28.34
CA ARG A 4 -16.42 -11.17 -28.04
C ARG A 4 -16.39 -11.65 -27.42
N THR A 5 -16.46 -11.87 -27.37
CA THR A 5 -16.50 -12.15 -27.07
C THR A 5 -16.36 -12.56 -26.37
N GLU A 6 -16.53 -12.90 -25.94
CA GLU A 6 -16.57 -12.98 -25.64
C GLU A 6 -16.35 -13.33 -24.97
N PRO A 7 -16.41 -13.45 -24.79
CA PRO A 7 -16.30 -13.63 -24.40
C PRO A 7 -16.24 -13.99 -23.79
N ALA A 8 -16.41 -14.10 -23.56
CA ALA A 8 -16.37 -14.16 -23.30
C ALA A 8 -16.29 -14.25 -22.73
N ALA A 9 -16.47 -14.29 -22.42
CA ALA A 9 -16.36 -14.13 -22.21
C ALA A 9 -16.13 -14.08 -21.53
N GLY A 10 -16.59 -14.04 -21.76
CA GLY A 10 -16.41 -13.54 -20.88
C GLY A 10 -15.27 -13.55 -19.94
N SER A 11 -14.59 -14.48 -19.76
CA SER A 11 -13.50 -14.58 -18.81
C SER A 11 -12.34 -13.63 -19.09
N GLU A 12 -12.00 -13.44 -20.32
CA GLU A 12 -10.88 -12.56 -20.66
C GLU A 12 -11.15 -11.13 -20.23
N HIS A 13 -12.38 -10.77 -20.05
CA HIS A 13 -12.74 -9.43 -19.60
C HIS A 13 -12.38 -9.20 -18.15
N ALA A 14 -12.34 -10.25 -17.35
CA ALA A 14 -11.99 -10.12 -15.95
C ALA A 14 -10.56 -9.58 -15.76
N VAL A 15 -9.65 -9.94 -16.68
CA VAL A 15 -8.28 -9.45 -16.62
C VAL A 15 -8.23 -7.94 -16.78
N GLU A 16 -9.11 -7.39 -17.60
CA GLU A 16 -9.15 -5.96 -17.88
C GLU A 16 -9.75 -5.16 -16.74
N ALA A 17 -10.44 -5.82 -15.83
CA ALA A 17 -11.10 -5.16 -14.72
C ALA A 17 -10.18 -4.97 -13.52
N ARG A 18 -8.88 -5.25 -13.66
CA ARG A 18 -7.94 -5.12 -12.55
C ARG A 18 -7.80 -3.66 -12.13
N VAL A 19 -7.83 -3.44 -10.83
CA VAL A 19 -7.62 -2.12 -10.24
C VAL A 19 -6.38 -2.18 -9.36
N VAL A 20 -5.43 -1.29 -9.62
CA VAL A 20 -4.19 -1.26 -8.84
C VAL A 20 -4.44 -0.50 -7.55
N VAL A 21 -4.03 -1.12 -6.44
CA VAL A 21 -3.92 -0.48 -5.14
C VAL A 21 -2.43 -0.33 -4.89
N VAL A 22 -1.99 0.87 -4.51
CA VAL A 22 -0.58 1.12 -4.22
C VAL A 22 -0.38 1.15 -2.71
N GLY A 23 0.74 0.58 -2.27
CA GLY A 23 1.14 0.62 -0.87
C GLY A 23 2.56 1.16 -0.75
N ALA A 24 2.84 1.82 0.35
CA ALA A 24 4.16 2.37 0.60
C ALA A 24 4.87 1.60 1.70
N ALA A 25 6.07 1.10 1.37
CA ALA A 25 7.03 0.68 2.38
C ALA A 25 7.87 1.91 2.69
N LEU A 26 7.37 2.73 3.62
CA LEU A 26 8.05 3.97 4.00
C LEU A 26 9.16 3.63 4.98
N LEU A 27 10.40 3.89 4.57
CA LEU A 27 11.59 3.48 5.31
C LEU A 27 12.30 4.70 5.86
N ARG A 28 12.72 4.62 7.13
CA ARG A 28 13.49 5.69 7.77
C ARG A 28 14.30 5.08 8.91
N ASP A 29 15.61 5.34 8.91
CA ASP A 29 16.51 4.91 9.99
C ASP A 29 16.41 3.41 10.30
N GLY A 30 16.32 2.59 9.25
CA GLY A 30 16.25 1.14 9.41
C GLY A 30 14.91 0.62 9.91
N ARG A 31 13.86 1.44 9.81
CA ARG A 31 12.52 1.07 10.28
C ARG A 31 11.48 1.22 9.20
N LEU A 32 10.43 0.44 9.31
CA LEU A 32 9.29 0.43 8.39
C LEU A 32 8.08 1.01 9.09
N LEU A 33 7.38 1.92 8.43
CA LEU A 33 6.16 2.51 8.99
C LEU A 33 4.97 1.57 8.83
N ALA A 34 4.27 1.34 9.93
CA ALA A 34 3.00 0.62 9.95
C ALA A 34 1.91 1.56 10.42
N ALA A 35 0.74 1.50 9.79
CA ALA A 35 -0.40 2.35 10.11
C ALA A 35 -1.55 1.48 10.58
N ARG A 36 -2.15 1.83 11.74
CA ARG A 36 -3.28 1.08 12.28
C ARG A 36 -4.57 1.69 11.78
N ARG A 37 -5.43 0.85 11.25
CA ARG A 37 -6.73 1.29 10.77
C ARG A 37 -7.69 1.56 11.92
N SER A 38 -8.50 2.62 11.75
CA SER A 38 -9.58 2.95 12.69
C SER A 38 -10.95 2.67 12.08
N ALA A 39 -11.02 2.40 10.77
CA ALA A 39 -12.28 2.18 10.05
C ALA A 39 -12.00 1.37 8.79
N PRO A 40 -12.97 0.65 8.25
CA PRO A 40 -14.28 0.37 8.84
C PRO A 40 -14.16 -0.53 10.07
N PRO A 41 -15.22 -0.75 10.83
CA PRO A 41 -15.14 -1.56 12.06
C PRO A 41 -14.51 -2.93 11.88
N GLU A 42 -14.73 -3.56 10.73
CA GLU A 42 -14.19 -4.90 10.46
C GLU A 42 -12.66 -4.92 10.39
N LEU A 43 -12.04 -3.78 10.06
CA LEU A 43 -10.60 -3.68 9.92
C LEU A 43 -9.95 -2.89 11.07
N ALA A 44 -10.76 -2.26 11.91
CA ALA A 44 -10.22 -1.44 12.99
C ALA A 44 -9.31 -2.26 13.90
N GLY A 45 -8.17 -1.67 14.24
CA GLY A 45 -7.16 -2.35 15.06
C GLY A 45 -6.15 -3.16 14.25
N ARG A 46 -6.39 -3.39 12.96
CA ARG A 46 -5.44 -4.07 12.09
C ARG A 46 -4.46 -3.06 11.50
N TRP A 47 -3.28 -3.53 11.16
CA TRP A 47 -2.19 -2.69 10.67
C TRP A 47 -1.96 -2.94 9.18
N GLU A 48 -1.46 -1.92 8.48
CA GLU A 48 -1.25 -2.02 7.04
C GLU A 48 -0.11 -1.12 6.59
N LEU A 49 0.36 -1.36 5.36
CA LEU A 49 1.18 -0.38 4.65
C LEU A 49 0.23 0.70 4.15
N PRO A 50 0.53 1.99 4.39
CA PRO A 50 -0.35 3.06 3.92
C PRO A 50 -0.40 3.11 2.40
N GLY A 51 -1.53 3.53 1.85
CA GLY A 51 -1.72 3.62 0.41
C GLY A 51 -3.19 3.61 0.05
N GLY A 52 -3.49 3.34 -1.21
CA GLY A 52 -4.86 3.33 -1.66
C GLY A 52 -4.98 3.07 -3.15
N LYS A 53 -6.17 3.28 -3.69
CA LYS A 53 -6.48 2.96 -5.07
C LYS A 53 -5.91 3.99 -6.04
N VAL A 54 -5.38 3.50 -7.15
CA VAL A 54 -5.00 4.36 -8.27
C VAL A 54 -6.28 4.78 -8.99
N GLU A 55 -6.41 6.07 -9.23
CA GLU A 55 -7.59 6.62 -9.90
C GLU A 55 -7.40 6.59 -11.42
N PRO A 56 -8.49 6.61 -12.19
CA PRO A 56 -8.39 6.59 -13.64
C PRO A 56 -7.48 7.73 -14.14
N GLY A 57 -6.55 7.40 -15.02
CA GLY A 57 -5.63 8.38 -15.60
C GLY A 57 -4.47 8.78 -14.71
N GLU A 58 -4.42 8.25 -13.48
CA GLU A 58 -3.36 8.59 -12.54
C GLU A 58 -2.23 7.56 -12.63
N ALA A 59 -0.98 8.02 -12.61
CA ALA A 59 0.15 7.11 -12.53
C ALA A 59 0.22 6.50 -11.13
N PRO A 60 0.62 5.24 -10.99
CA PRO A 60 0.69 4.60 -9.67
C PRO A 60 1.53 5.37 -8.65
N GLN A 61 2.70 5.90 -9.05
CA GLN A 61 3.54 6.65 -8.12
C GLN A 61 2.85 7.94 -7.67
N ASP A 62 2.10 8.58 -8.57
CA ASP A 62 1.38 9.80 -8.21
C ASP A 62 0.24 9.49 -7.25
N ALA A 63 -0.42 8.34 -7.44
CA ALA A 63 -1.43 7.89 -6.50
C ALA A 63 -0.84 7.69 -5.12
N LEU A 64 0.37 7.09 -5.06
CA LEU A 64 1.02 6.86 -3.78
C LEU A 64 1.32 8.18 -3.07
N VAL A 65 1.85 9.16 -3.80
CA VAL A 65 2.13 10.48 -3.23
C VAL A 65 0.86 11.11 -2.69
N ARG A 66 -0.22 11.05 -3.46
CA ARG A 66 -1.51 11.61 -3.04
C ARG A 66 -2.05 10.92 -1.80
N GLU A 67 -2.03 9.58 -1.79
CA GLU A 67 -2.54 8.82 -0.66
C GLU A 67 -1.76 9.11 0.63
N LEU A 68 -0.44 9.24 0.53
CA LEU A 68 0.36 9.51 1.72
C LEU A 68 0.13 10.92 2.26
N ARG A 69 -0.19 11.88 1.39
CA ARG A 69 -0.62 13.20 1.86
C ARG A 69 -1.92 13.11 2.64
N GLU A 70 -2.88 12.34 2.12
CA GLU A 70 -4.19 12.21 2.74
C GLU A 70 -4.14 11.45 4.05
N GLU A 71 -3.34 10.38 4.08
CA GLU A 71 -3.34 9.48 5.24
C GLU A 71 -2.31 9.84 6.30
N LEU A 72 -1.21 10.47 5.91
CA LEU A 72 -0.10 10.75 6.82
C LEU A 72 0.28 12.22 6.89
N GLY A 73 -0.21 13.04 5.99
CA GLY A 73 0.13 14.46 5.95
C GLY A 73 1.55 14.75 5.52
N VAL A 74 2.15 13.89 4.71
CA VAL A 74 3.55 14.03 4.29
C VAL A 74 3.67 13.98 2.77
N ASP A 75 4.76 14.59 2.26
CA ASP A 75 5.13 14.53 0.85
C ASP A 75 6.26 13.52 0.70
N ALA A 76 5.92 12.26 0.71
CA ALA A 76 6.90 11.20 0.57
C ALA A 76 7.34 11.05 -0.88
N GLU A 77 8.54 10.50 -1.09
CA GLU A 77 9.08 10.22 -2.40
C GLU A 77 9.12 8.72 -2.64
N PRO A 78 8.40 8.22 -3.65
CA PRO A 78 8.59 6.83 -4.07
C PRO A 78 10.01 6.63 -4.57
N VAL A 79 10.64 5.52 -4.19
CA VAL A 79 12.04 5.24 -4.54
C VAL A 79 12.11 4.16 -5.59
N GLU A 80 11.66 2.95 -5.25
CA GLU A 80 11.66 1.86 -6.23
C GLU A 80 10.47 0.95 -5.98
N ARG A 81 9.97 0.36 -7.05
CA ARG A 81 8.90 -0.62 -6.92
C ARG A 81 9.50 -1.94 -6.45
N ILE A 82 8.88 -2.53 -5.44
CA ILE A 82 9.22 -3.89 -5.02
C ILE A 82 8.68 -4.83 -6.10
N PRO A 83 9.53 -5.69 -6.69
CA PRO A 83 9.07 -6.58 -7.77
C PRO A 83 7.91 -7.45 -7.34
N GLY A 84 6.98 -7.66 -8.25
CA GLY A 84 5.83 -8.52 -8.04
C GLY A 84 4.56 -7.75 -7.81
N GLU A 85 3.50 -8.51 -7.65
CA GLU A 85 2.21 -7.95 -7.26
C GLU A 85 1.50 -9.00 -6.41
N TRP A 86 0.60 -8.53 -5.57
CA TRP A 86 -0.09 -9.42 -4.65
C TRP A 86 -1.58 -9.31 -4.87
N PRO A 87 -2.28 -10.45 -5.03
CA PRO A 87 -3.72 -10.41 -5.21
C PRO A 87 -4.42 -9.93 -3.95
N LEU A 88 -5.38 -9.07 -4.16
CA LEU A 88 -6.32 -8.65 -3.14
C LEU A 88 -7.67 -9.25 -3.53
N ARG A 89 -8.72 -8.83 -2.86
CA ARG A 89 -10.05 -9.21 -3.27
C ARG A 89 -10.30 -8.65 -4.68
N ALA A 90 -10.69 -9.53 -5.60
CA ALA A 90 -10.93 -9.11 -6.98
C ALA A 90 -11.86 -7.92 -7.04
N PRO A 91 -11.62 -6.93 -7.89
CA PRO A 91 -10.63 -6.87 -8.97
C PRO A 91 -9.28 -6.25 -8.60
N TYR A 92 -8.96 -6.19 -7.33
CA TYR A 92 -7.83 -5.40 -6.84
C TYR A 92 -6.55 -6.21 -6.80
N VAL A 93 -5.42 -5.54 -7.12
CA VAL A 93 -4.07 -6.08 -6.95
C VAL A 93 -3.22 -5.03 -6.24
N LEU A 94 -2.30 -5.47 -5.41
CA LEU A 94 -1.43 -4.57 -4.64
C LEU A 94 -0.05 -4.49 -5.29
N TRP A 95 0.41 -3.26 -5.53
CA TRP A 95 1.77 -2.94 -5.95
C TRP A 95 2.38 -2.09 -4.84
N VAL A 96 3.62 -2.38 -4.48
CA VAL A 96 4.28 -1.69 -3.37
C VAL A 96 5.56 -1.02 -3.84
N TRP A 97 5.76 0.21 -3.42
CA TRP A 97 7.00 0.96 -3.60
C TRP A 97 7.66 1.19 -2.27
N THR A 98 8.99 1.11 -2.23
CA THR A 98 9.70 1.73 -1.13
C THR A 98 9.58 3.23 -1.30
N ALA A 99 9.53 3.95 -0.19
CA ALA A 99 9.40 5.40 -0.20
C ALA A 99 10.21 5.98 0.94
N ARG A 100 10.54 7.27 0.82
CA ARG A 100 11.31 7.95 1.84
C ARG A 100 10.72 9.34 2.09
N LEU A 101 11.05 9.89 3.26
CA LEU A 101 10.69 11.25 3.60
C LEU A 101 11.91 12.13 3.32
N PRO A 102 11.78 13.16 2.46
CA PRO A 102 12.88 14.09 2.24
C PRO A 102 13.26 14.82 3.53
N ALA A 103 14.51 15.26 3.61
CA ALA A 103 14.97 16.04 4.75
C ALA A 103 14.07 17.26 4.92
N GLY A 104 13.70 17.57 6.16
CA GLY A 104 12.83 18.70 6.45
C GLY A 104 11.35 18.43 6.28
N SER A 105 10.98 17.18 5.97
CA SER A 105 9.58 16.80 5.86
C SER A 105 8.87 16.89 7.19
N ALA A 106 7.56 17.12 7.14
CA ALA A 106 6.71 17.02 8.33
C ALA A 106 6.76 15.58 8.87
N GLU A 107 6.57 15.44 10.17
CA GLU A 107 6.46 14.11 10.78
C GLU A 107 5.12 13.51 10.40
N PRO A 108 5.07 12.22 9.99
CA PRO A 108 3.80 11.57 9.67
C PRO A 108 2.86 11.55 10.86
N LYS A 109 1.57 11.70 10.57
CA LYS A 109 0.50 11.66 11.57
C LYS A 109 -0.57 10.70 11.11
N PRO A 110 -1.25 10.01 12.03
CA PRO A 110 -2.38 9.16 11.64
C PRO A 110 -3.57 10.04 11.29
N LEU A 111 -3.86 10.14 10.01
CA LEU A 111 -5.01 10.88 9.51
C LEU A 111 -6.00 9.86 8.93
N GLN A 112 -6.94 10.29 8.19
CA GLN A 112 -7.93 9.54 7.42
C GLN A 112 -7.92 8.02 7.64
N ASP A 113 -8.90 7.54 8.41
CA ASP A 113 -9.10 6.09 8.67
C ASP A 113 -7.96 5.41 9.44
N HIS A 114 -7.06 6.17 10.04
CA HIS A 114 -5.97 5.63 10.85
C HIS A 114 -5.94 6.33 12.21
N ASP A 115 -5.50 5.60 13.24
CA ASP A 115 -5.45 6.18 14.59
C ASP A 115 -4.10 5.99 15.27
N GLU A 116 -3.16 5.27 14.68
CA GLU A 116 -1.84 5.07 15.26
C GLU A 116 -0.83 4.74 14.18
N LEU A 117 0.43 5.19 14.37
CA LEU A 117 1.56 4.83 13.51
C LEU A 117 2.65 4.24 14.38
N ARG A 118 3.40 3.29 13.82
CA ARG A 118 4.59 2.74 14.48
C ARG A 118 5.70 2.58 13.46
N TRP A 119 6.91 2.98 13.86
CA TRP A 119 8.11 2.70 13.10
C TRP A 119 8.70 1.41 13.66
N LEU A 120 8.72 0.36 12.84
CA LEU A 120 9.11 -0.98 13.28
C LEU A 120 10.53 -1.30 12.86
N THR A 121 11.37 -1.71 13.81
CA THR A 121 12.69 -2.27 13.49
C THR A 121 12.51 -3.66 12.89
N PRO A 122 13.57 -4.23 12.26
CA PRO A 122 13.46 -5.59 11.72
C PRO A 122 12.97 -6.62 12.75
N ALA A 123 13.37 -6.46 14.01
CA ALA A 123 12.94 -7.40 15.06
C ALA A 123 11.47 -7.23 15.43
N GLU A 124 10.89 -6.07 15.13
CA GLU A 124 9.52 -5.73 15.54
C GLU A 124 8.49 -5.93 14.44
N ILE A 125 8.92 -6.26 13.21
CA ILE A 125 8.02 -6.30 12.06
C ILE A 125 6.76 -7.11 12.33
N TRP A 126 6.87 -8.23 13.02
CA TRP A 126 5.74 -9.12 13.27
C TRP A 126 5.07 -8.90 14.62
N ASP A 127 5.40 -7.80 15.29
CA ASP A 127 4.77 -7.46 16.58
C ASP A 127 3.39 -6.83 16.42
N VAL A 128 2.99 -6.47 15.20
CA VAL A 128 1.69 -5.87 14.94
C VAL A 128 0.84 -6.84 14.13
N ASP A 129 -0.48 -6.67 14.24
CA ASP A 129 -1.45 -7.55 13.57
C ASP A 129 -1.73 -7.01 12.16
N TRP A 130 -0.83 -7.33 11.23
CA TRP A 130 -0.98 -6.88 9.85
C TRP A 130 -2.24 -7.45 9.20
N LEU A 131 -2.87 -6.67 8.33
CA LEU A 131 -3.88 -7.22 7.43
C LEU A 131 -3.26 -8.41 6.68
N ASP A 132 -4.00 -9.50 6.60
CA ASP A 132 -3.49 -10.73 5.98
C ASP A 132 -2.97 -10.48 4.57
N GLN A 133 -3.67 -9.65 3.81
CA GLN A 133 -3.31 -9.36 2.42
C GLN A 133 -2.01 -8.58 2.28
N ASP A 134 -1.57 -7.89 3.34
CA ASP A 134 -0.32 -7.12 3.31
C ASP A 134 0.89 -7.97 3.68
N VAL A 135 0.69 -9.10 4.35
CA VAL A 135 1.79 -9.90 4.90
C VAL A 135 2.87 -10.25 3.86
N PRO A 136 2.53 -10.75 2.66
CA PRO A 136 3.59 -11.05 1.69
C PRO A 136 4.40 -9.82 1.29
N ALA A 137 3.75 -8.68 1.10
CA ALA A 137 4.44 -7.44 0.74
C ALA A 137 5.29 -6.92 1.90
N VAL A 138 4.79 -7.05 3.13
CA VAL A 138 5.55 -6.66 4.32
C VAL A 138 6.83 -7.49 4.44
N ARG A 139 6.74 -8.78 4.14
CA ARG A 139 7.91 -9.66 4.16
C ARG A 139 8.99 -9.16 3.19
N GLU A 140 8.58 -8.77 1.98
CA GLU A 140 9.51 -8.23 0.99
C GLU A 140 10.06 -6.87 1.41
N ALA A 141 9.22 -6.02 1.98
CA ALA A 141 9.68 -4.72 2.47
C ALA A 141 10.68 -4.87 3.60
N ALA A 142 10.43 -5.80 4.52
CA ALA A 142 11.32 -6.03 5.66
C ALA A 142 12.71 -6.49 5.21
N ALA A 143 12.80 -7.21 4.11
CA ALA A 143 14.07 -7.66 3.57
C ALA A 143 14.96 -6.50 3.10
N ARG A 144 14.38 -5.32 2.94
CA ARG A 144 15.08 -4.11 2.50
C ARG A 144 15.53 -3.21 3.64
N LEU A 145 15.24 -3.58 4.86
CA LEU A 145 15.67 -2.80 6.02
C LEU A 145 17.16 -3.02 6.27
N ARG A 146 17.87 -1.93 6.57
CA ARG A 146 19.31 -1.96 6.81
C ARG A 146 19.64 -1.43 8.19
#